data_dc4a5fedbb500910fe9cadc7ebcda376
#
_entry.id   dc4a5fedbb500910fe9cadc7ebcda376
#
_cell.length_a   1.000
_cell.length_b   1.000
_cell.length_c   1.000
_cell.angle_alpha   90.00
_cell.angle_beta   90.00
_cell.angle_gamma   90.00
#
_symmetry.space_group_name_H-M   'P 1'
#
loop_
_entity.id
_entity.type
_entity.pdbx_description
1 polymer ?
#
loop_
_entity_poly.entity_id
_entity_poly.type
_entity_poly.pdbx_seq_one_letter_code
_entity_poly.pdbx_strand_id
1 'polypeptide(L)'
;MQRLIVAALVFVLFAALITSVHASVTIQAVIDQNIHVVFNFENINSTIYADIKQHKPSLDHSTIPQIIVKNLKQRNLTHVEYYDSQLVFDDLDRSIHATFYLSGSDVFNFTVNKAMTVRTYHVRTDWRRFCVNLTDRFSLNFTEYFGTPVATWQKINYTDPEKRVHPAYFYNFTGPIPFDPLCYFILPTTATNVRAIEDTITFEIPVSLEDALLNSPFLILGALIVVNIAAFVYRRVRK
;
A
#
# COMPACT_ATOMS: atom_id res chain seq x y z
N MET A 1 -8.14 -25.67 -52.38
CA MET A 1 -8.02 -24.30 -51.89
C MET A 1 -8.78 -24.03 -50.59
N GLN A 2 -10.08 -24.36 -50.48
CA GLN A 2 -10.86 -24.07 -49.23
C GLN A 2 -10.29 -24.70 -47.96
N ARG A 3 -9.78 -25.96 -47.98
CA ARG A 3 -9.19 -26.61 -46.79
C ARG A 3 -7.91 -25.94 -46.31
N LEU A 4 -7.12 -25.34 -47.18
CA LEU A 4 -5.89 -24.61 -46.84
C LEU A 4 -6.21 -23.26 -46.17
N ILE A 5 -7.30 -22.59 -46.62
CA ILE A 5 -7.76 -21.32 -46.06
C ILE A 5 -8.31 -21.53 -44.65
N VAL A 6 -9.07 -22.63 -44.43
CA VAL A 6 -9.58 -22.96 -43.08
C VAL A 6 -8.44 -23.32 -42.13
N ALA A 7 -7.44 -24.10 -42.56
CA ALA A 7 -6.28 -24.43 -41.74
C ALA A 7 -5.45 -23.18 -41.38
N ALA A 8 -5.25 -22.26 -42.33
CA ALA A 8 -4.57 -21.00 -42.09
C ALA A 8 -5.34 -20.10 -41.13
N LEU A 9 -6.68 -20.06 -41.24
CA LEU A 9 -7.54 -19.26 -40.34
C LEU A 9 -7.55 -19.82 -38.89
N VAL A 10 -7.54 -21.16 -38.75
CA VAL A 10 -7.45 -21.84 -37.44
C VAL A 10 -6.08 -21.58 -36.84
N PHE A 11 -5.00 -21.60 -37.61
CA PHE A 11 -3.66 -21.32 -37.12
C PHE A 11 -3.47 -19.86 -36.67
N VAL A 12 -4.07 -18.91 -37.42
CA VAL A 12 -4.08 -17.48 -37.05
C VAL A 12 -4.93 -17.25 -35.81
N LEU A 13 -6.07 -17.94 -35.66
CA LEU A 13 -6.90 -17.88 -34.45
C LEU A 13 -6.17 -18.51 -33.25
N PHE A 14 -5.45 -19.61 -33.43
CA PHE A 14 -4.62 -20.19 -32.36
C PHE A 14 -3.41 -19.31 -32.00
N ALA A 15 -2.77 -18.68 -33.00
CA ALA A 15 -1.68 -17.75 -32.74
C ALA A 15 -2.15 -16.45 -32.04
N ALA A 16 -3.38 -16.01 -32.30
CA ALA A 16 -3.99 -14.86 -31.61
C ALA A 16 -4.47 -15.17 -30.18
N LEU A 17 -4.61 -16.47 -29.83
CA LEU A 17 -4.96 -16.91 -28.47
C LEU A 17 -3.75 -17.15 -27.56
N ILE A 18 -2.52 -17.08 -28.08
CA ILE A 18 -1.31 -17.02 -27.27
C ILE A 18 -1.15 -15.55 -26.83
N THR A 19 -2.04 -15.10 -25.97
CA THR A 19 -1.71 -13.94 -25.13
C THR A 19 -0.51 -14.36 -24.31
N SER A 20 0.66 -13.80 -24.62
CA SER A 20 1.83 -13.96 -23.76
C SER A 20 1.41 -13.40 -22.39
N VAL A 21 1.13 -14.30 -21.45
CA VAL A 21 0.87 -13.92 -20.07
C VAL A 21 2.19 -13.37 -19.57
N HIS A 22 2.30 -12.05 -19.52
CA HIS A 22 3.47 -11.40 -18.95
C HIS A 22 3.36 -11.46 -17.43
N ALA A 23 4.47 -11.73 -16.78
CA ALA A 23 4.56 -11.63 -15.34
C ALA A 23 4.22 -10.19 -14.94
N SER A 24 3.51 -10.02 -13.84
CA SER A 24 3.19 -8.71 -13.29
C SER A 24 3.66 -8.60 -11.84
N VAL A 25 4.12 -7.43 -11.47
CA VAL A 25 4.50 -7.10 -10.09
C VAL A 25 3.67 -5.92 -9.62
N THR A 26 2.84 -6.16 -8.61
CA THR A 26 1.99 -5.12 -8.05
C THR A 26 2.38 -4.84 -6.60
N ILE A 27 2.60 -3.57 -6.27
CA ILE A 27 2.72 -3.07 -4.91
C ILE A 27 1.47 -2.26 -4.59
N GLN A 28 0.70 -2.68 -3.60
CA GLN A 28 -0.45 -1.93 -3.09
C GLN A 28 -0.16 -1.49 -1.67
N ALA A 29 -0.30 -0.20 -1.41
CA ALA A 29 -0.22 0.38 -0.09
C ALA A 29 -1.60 0.89 0.30
N VAL A 30 -2.29 0.19 1.18
CA VAL A 30 -3.57 0.63 1.75
C VAL A 30 -3.27 1.44 3.00
N ILE A 31 -3.67 2.71 2.97
CA ILE A 31 -3.40 3.68 4.04
C ILE A 31 -4.63 3.77 4.92
N ASP A 32 -4.46 3.49 6.20
CA ASP A 32 -5.50 3.69 7.22
C ASP A 32 -4.84 4.29 8.47
N GLN A 33 -4.69 3.54 9.55
CA GLN A 33 -3.91 3.94 10.75
C GLN A 33 -2.41 3.63 10.58
N ASN A 34 -2.10 2.74 9.67
CA ASN A 34 -0.76 2.31 9.25
C ASN A 34 -0.75 2.10 7.73
N ILE A 35 0.38 1.75 7.19
CA ILE A 35 0.53 1.43 5.76
C ILE A 35 0.51 -0.10 5.62
N HIS A 36 -0.61 -0.68 5.19
CA HIS A 36 -0.69 -2.09 4.84
C HIS A 36 -0.16 -2.29 3.43
N VAL A 37 0.96 -2.96 3.29
CA VAL A 37 1.63 -3.23 2.02
C VAL A 37 1.29 -4.65 1.56
N VAL A 38 0.81 -4.75 0.34
CA VAL A 38 0.57 -6.00 -0.37
C VAL A 38 1.45 -6.01 -1.60
N PHE A 39 2.36 -6.94 -1.64
CA PHE A 39 3.24 -7.19 -2.77
C PHE A 39 2.79 -8.47 -3.47
N ASN A 40 2.48 -8.38 -4.77
CA ASN A 40 2.10 -9.52 -5.59
C ASN A 40 3.04 -9.62 -6.78
N PHE A 41 3.64 -10.78 -6.96
CA PHE A 41 4.35 -11.16 -8.18
C PHE A 41 3.61 -12.34 -8.79
N GLU A 42 2.96 -12.11 -9.91
CA GLU A 42 1.99 -13.03 -10.52
C GLU A 42 2.43 -13.45 -11.92
N ASN A 43 1.90 -14.59 -12.38
CA ASN A 43 2.17 -15.13 -13.71
C ASN A 43 3.66 -15.37 -13.99
N ILE A 44 4.40 -15.81 -12.97
CA ILE A 44 5.84 -16.02 -13.06
C ILE A 44 6.13 -17.19 -14.03
N ASN A 45 7.10 -17.01 -14.90
CA ASN A 45 7.57 -18.08 -15.76
C ASN A 45 7.97 -19.30 -14.92
N SER A 46 7.62 -20.52 -15.36
CA SER A 46 7.83 -21.77 -14.60
C SER A 46 9.28 -21.99 -14.20
N THR A 47 10.23 -21.65 -15.07
CA THR A 47 11.67 -21.80 -14.79
C THR A 47 12.12 -20.82 -13.71
N ILE A 48 11.69 -19.56 -13.80
CA ILE A 48 12.00 -18.51 -12.81
C ILE A 48 11.35 -18.86 -11.48
N TYR A 49 10.08 -19.29 -11.49
CA TYR A 49 9.37 -19.68 -10.26
C TYR A 49 10.05 -20.85 -9.55
N ALA A 50 10.45 -21.89 -10.29
CA ALA A 50 11.16 -23.03 -9.73
C ALA A 50 12.51 -22.61 -9.12
N ASP A 51 13.26 -21.72 -9.78
CA ASP A 51 14.51 -21.19 -9.30
C ASP A 51 14.32 -20.41 -7.99
N ILE A 52 13.34 -19.50 -7.94
CA ILE A 52 13.00 -18.76 -6.71
C ILE A 52 12.61 -19.73 -5.58
N LYS A 53 11.82 -20.75 -5.90
CA LYS A 53 11.37 -21.74 -4.90
C LYS A 53 12.52 -22.58 -4.33
N GLN A 54 13.53 -22.90 -5.13
CA GLN A 54 14.74 -23.57 -4.66
C GLN A 54 15.54 -22.70 -3.68
N HIS A 55 15.51 -21.38 -3.86
CA HIS A 55 16.17 -20.41 -2.99
C HIS A 55 15.29 -19.90 -1.84
N LYS A 56 14.08 -20.48 -1.67
CA LYS A 56 13.14 -20.14 -0.58
C LYS A 56 13.76 -20.08 0.82
N PRO A 57 14.77 -20.87 1.21
CA PRO A 57 15.41 -20.73 2.52
C PRO A 57 16.06 -19.35 2.78
N SER A 58 16.43 -18.62 1.72
CA SER A 58 16.97 -17.25 1.83
C SER A 58 15.90 -16.17 1.75
N LEU A 59 14.66 -16.55 1.37
CA LEU A 59 13.50 -15.66 1.32
C LEU A 59 12.51 -16.07 2.40
N ASP A 60 12.52 -15.38 3.52
CA ASP A 60 11.53 -15.53 4.58
C ASP A 60 10.47 -14.43 4.53
N HIS A 61 9.46 -14.56 5.40
CA HIS A 61 8.36 -13.59 5.49
C HIS A 61 8.84 -12.16 5.80
N SER A 62 10.02 -12.01 6.38
CA SER A 62 10.58 -10.72 6.81
C SER A 62 11.51 -10.09 5.78
N THR A 63 11.93 -10.82 4.75
CA THR A 63 12.97 -10.38 3.80
C THR A 63 12.62 -9.04 3.13
N ILE A 64 11.42 -8.90 2.55
CA ILE A 64 11.01 -7.67 1.88
C ILE A 64 10.89 -6.49 2.86
N PRO A 65 10.14 -6.59 3.97
CA PRO A 65 10.01 -5.46 4.91
C PRO A 65 11.33 -5.10 5.60
N GLN A 66 12.22 -6.06 5.88
CA GLN A 66 13.56 -5.75 6.41
C GLN A 66 14.40 -4.93 5.46
N ILE A 67 14.39 -5.27 4.15
CA ILE A 67 15.10 -4.51 3.13
C ILE A 67 14.58 -3.07 3.09
N ILE A 68 13.26 -2.89 3.09
CA ILE A 68 12.62 -1.58 3.07
C ILE A 68 13.03 -0.76 4.30
N VAL A 69 12.86 -1.31 5.50
CA VAL A 69 13.20 -0.62 6.76
C VAL A 69 14.68 -0.31 6.85
N LYS A 70 15.56 -1.24 6.42
CA LYS A 70 17.00 -1.01 6.36
C LYS A 70 17.35 0.16 5.44
N ASN A 71 16.74 0.21 4.23
CA ASN A 71 16.97 1.30 3.28
C ASN A 71 16.50 2.66 3.82
N LEU A 72 15.39 2.69 4.54
CA LEU A 72 14.89 3.91 5.17
C LEU A 72 15.83 4.37 6.31
N LYS A 73 16.27 3.46 7.16
CA LYS A 73 17.23 3.76 8.25
C LYS A 73 18.57 4.27 7.73
N GLN A 74 19.05 3.77 6.59
CA GLN A 74 20.25 4.29 5.93
C GLN A 74 20.10 5.74 5.45
N ARG A 75 18.87 6.22 5.27
CA ARG A 75 18.53 7.62 4.93
C ARG A 75 18.16 8.47 6.15
N ASN A 76 18.58 8.05 7.36
CA ASN A 76 18.30 8.70 8.64
C ASN A 76 16.81 8.71 9.06
N LEU A 77 16.01 7.79 8.53
CA LEU A 77 14.62 7.58 8.93
C LEU A 77 14.58 6.46 9.96
N THR A 78 14.72 6.81 11.23
CA THR A 78 14.95 5.84 12.32
C THR A 78 13.66 5.35 12.96
N HIS A 79 12.60 6.16 12.90
CA HIS A 79 11.27 5.84 13.47
C HIS A 79 10.40 5.13 12.43
N VAL A 80 10.86 3.97 11.96
CA VAL A 80 10.16 3.10 11.04
C VAL A 80 10.29 1.66 11.48
N GLU A 81 9.17 0.94 11.51
CA GLU A 81 9.04 -0.45 11.91
C GLU A 81 8.11 -1.20 10.96
N TYR A 82 8.18 -2.52 10.97
CA TYR A 82 7.23 -3.38 10.28
C TYR A 82 6.71 -4.47 11.24
N TYR A 83 5.54 -4.99 10.96
CA TYR A 83 4.94 -6.09 11.70
C TYR A 83 3.97 -6.90 10.83
N ASP A 84 3.51 -8.05 11.34
CA ASP A 84 2.56 -8.98 10.68
C ASP A 84 2.97 -9.34 9.25
N SER A 85 4.26 -9.65 9.06
CA SER A 85 4.76 -10.01 7.73
C SER A 85 4.46 -11.46 7.40
N GLN A 86 3.99 -11.70 6.16
CA GLN A 86 3.70 -13.00 5.60
C GLN A 86 4.30 -13.11 4.20
N LEU A 87 4.71 -14.31 3.82
CA LEU A 87 5.18 -14.64 2.47
C LEU A 87 4.56 -15.97 2.06
N VAL A 88 3.80 -15.96 0.97
CA VAL A 88 3.08 -17.12 0.44
C VAL A 88 3.53 -17.39 -0.99
N PHE A 89 3.79 -18.65 -1.29
CA PHE A 89 4.06 -19.14 -2.64
C PHE A 89 2.85 -19.95 -3.11
N ASP A 90 2.23 -19.53 -4.19
CA ASP A 90 1.13 -20.26 -4.83
C ASP A 90 1.67 -21.03 -6.03
N ASP A 91 1.65 -22.38 -5.92
CA ASP A 91 2.16 -23.28 -6.94
C ASP A 91 1.24 -23.39 -8.16
N LEU A 92 -0.07 -23.17 -7.98
CA LEU A 92 -1.05 -23.28 -9.06
C LEU A 92 -0.90 -22.11 -10.03
N ASP A 93 -0.89 -20.91 -9.48
CA ASP A 93 -0.81 -19.67 -10.26
C ASP A 93 0.63 -19.19 -10.48
N ARG A 94 1.60 -19.91 -9.90
CA ARG A 94 3.02 -19.51 -9.92
C ARG A 94 3.18 -18.06 -9.51
N SER A 95 2.66 -17.73 -8.33
CA SER A 95 2.70 -16.40 -7.78
C SER A 95 3.35 -16.36 -6.39
N ILE A 96 3.85 -15.17 -6.03
CA ILE A 96 4.46 -14.89 -4.74
C ILE A 96 3.72 -13.69 -4.16
N HIS A 97 3.18 -13.87 -2.96
CA HIS A 97 2.47 -12.83 -2.24
C HIS A 97 3.19 -12.53 -0.93
N ALA A 98 3.53 -11.26 -0.71
CA ALA A 98 4.05 -10.81 0.56
C ALA A 98 3.16 -9.69 1.12
N THR A 99 2.80 -9.80 2.40
CA THR A 99 2.03 -8.77 3.09
C THR A 99 2.73 -8.37 4.38
N PHE A 100 2.66 -7.10 4.73
CA PHE A 100 3.20 -6.56 5.97
C PHE A 100 2.63 -5.17 6.23
N TYR A 101 2.77 -4.72 7.48
CA TYR A 101 2.44 -3.35 7.86
C TYR A 101 3.72 -2.55 8.08
N LEU A 102 3.74 -1.32 7.57
CA LEU A 102 4.74 -0.31 7.91
C LEU A 102 4.11 0.71 8.85
N SER A 103 4.83 1.07 9.89
CA SER A 103 4.44 2.07 10.89
C SER A 103 5.62 2.96 11.27
N GLY A 104 5.31 4.04 11.96
CA GLY A 104 6.30 4.99 12.47
C GLY A 104 6.18 6.37 11.88
N SER A 105 6.58 7.38 12.66
CA SER A 105 6.43 8.80 12.30
C SER A 105 7.19 9.22 11.06
N ASP A 106 8.21 8.47 10.66
CA ASP A 106 9.00 8.77 9.46
C ASP A 106 8.35 8.29 8.16
N VAL A 107 7.34 7.42 8.22
CA VAL A 107 6.61 6.92 7.05
C VAL A 107 5.15 7.34 7.04
N PHE A 108 4.57 7.51 8.22
CA PHE A 108 3.17 7.90 8.38
C PHE A 108 3.00 8.76 9.63
N ASN A 109 2.57 10.00 9.44
CA ASN A 109 2.27 10.90 10.55
C ASN A 109 1.08 11.79 10.22
N PHE A 110 0.58 12.51 11.21
CA PHE A 110 -0.47 13.49 11.01
C PHE A 110 -0.27 14.71 11.90
N THR A 111 -0.83 15.81 11.46
CA THR A 111 -0.97 17.05 12.23
C THR A 111 -2.46 17.39 12.38
N VAL A 112 -2.81 18.04 13.47
CA VAL A 112 -4.19 18.50 13.72
C VAL A 112 -4.23 20.00 13.58
N ASN A 113 -5.25 20.54 12.91
CA ASN A 113 -5.42 21.98 12.79
C ASN A 113 -5.75 22.62 14.15
N LYS A 114 -5.56 23.96 14.28
CA LYS A 114 -5.81 24.68 15.54
C LYS A 114 -7.24 24.54 16.06
N ALA A 115 -8.22 24.36 15.17
CA ALA A 115 -9.62 24.16 15.52
C ALA A 115 -9.97 22.72 15.89
N MET A 116 -9.01 21.78 15.82
CA MET A 116 -9.19 20.34 16.07
C MET A 116 -10.31 19.70 15.22
N THR A 117 -10.56 20.23 14.03
CA THR A 117 -11.64 19.77 13.15
C THR A 117 -11.14 18.90 12.01
N VAL A 118 -9.85 18.98 11.69
CA VAL A 118 -9.22 18.27 10.56
C VAL A 118 -7.87 17.72 10.98
N ARG A 119 -7.61 16.46 10.63
CA ARG A 119 -6.28 15.85 10.65
C ARG A 119 -5.71 15.87 9.24
N THR A 120 -4.53 16.44 9.09
CA THR A 120 -3.75 16.37 7.85
C THR A 120 -2.72 15.25 7.98
N TYR A 121 -2.85 14.25 7.17
CA TYR A 121 -1.96 13.08 7.14
C TYR A 121 -0.85 13.29 6.12
N HIS A 122 0.32 12.78 6.45
CA HIS A 122 1.51 12.79 5.61
C HIS A 122 2.01 11.36 5.46
N VAL A 123 1.96 10.84 4.23
CA VAL A 123 2.39 9.48 3.90
C VAL A 123 3.61 9.55 3.03
N ARG A 124 4.72 9.03 3.53
CA ARG A 124 5.93 8.89 2.75
C ARG A 124 5.80 7.74 1.77
N THR A 125 6.24 7.93 0.54
CA THR A 125 6.07 6.96 -0.56
C THR A 125 7.37 6.41 -1.10
N ASP A 126 8.52 6.99 -0.77
CA ASP A 126 9.84 6.62 -1.31
C ASP A 126 10.35 5.26 -0.80
N TRP A 127 9.71 4.65 0.21
CA TRP A 127 9.96 3.29 0.63
C TRP A 127 9.66 2.25 -0.47
N ARG A 128 8.83 2.60 -1.48
CA ARG A 128 8.58 1.76 -2.66
C ARG A 128 9.84 1.48 -3.48
N ARG A 129 10.88 2.27 -3.29
CA ARG A 129 12.16 2.15 -4.00
C ARG A 129 13.10 1.24 -3.22
N PHE A 130 13.01 -0.03 -3.48
CA PHE A 130 13.91 -1.04 -2.91
C PHE A 130 14.36 -2.01 -4.00
N CYS A 131 15.38 -2.80 -3.69
CA CYS A 131 15.84 -3.89 -4.53
C CYS A 131 15.79 -5.17 -3.71
N VAL A 132 15.16 -6.20 -4.25
CA VAL A 132 15.12 -7.53 -3.65
C VAL A 132 15.69 -8.55 -4.61
N ASN A 133 16.68 -9.32 -4.14
CA ASN A 133 17.22 -10.45 -4.87
C ASN A 133 16.36 -11.67 -4.54
N LEU A 134 15.65 -12.18 -5.53
CA LEU A 134 14.83 -13.38 -5.40
C LEU A 134 15.66 -14.64 -5.60
N THR A 135 16.71 -14.56 -6.44
CA THR A 135 17.75 -15.59 -6.62
C THR A 135 19.07 -14.90 -6.91
N ASP A 136 20.16 -15.68 -7.05
CA ASP A 136 21.47 -15.16 -7.46
C ASP A 136 21.46 -14.56 -8.88
N ARG A 137 20.45 -14.89 -9.67
CA ARG A 137 20.32 -14.47 -11.08
C ARG A 137 19.15 -13.55 -11.35
N PHE A 138 18.24 -13.40 -10.39
CA PHE A 138 17.00 -12.66 -10.59
C PHE A 138 16.75 -11.68 -9.45
N SER A 139 16.72 -10.41 -9.77
CA SER A 139 16.43 -9.33 -8.83
C SER A 139 15.30 -8.44 -9.34
N LEU A 140 14.50 -7.90 -8.40
CA LEU A 140 13.50 -6.88 -8.67
C LEU A 140 14.01 -5.53 -8.15
N ASN A 141 14.39 -4.64 -9.08
CA ASN A 141 14.96 -3.33 -8.76
C ASN A 141 13.88 -2.23 -8.85
N PHE A 142 13.07 -2.10 -7.81
CA PHE A 142 12.03 -1.05 -7.75
C PHE A 142 12.59 0.37 -7.63
N THR A 143 13.86 0.53 -7.26
CA THR A 143 14.54 1.83 -7.31
C THR A 143 14.61 2.34 -8.74
N GLU A 144 14.87 1.47 -9.70
CA GLU A 144 14.89 1.81 -11.11
C GLU A 144 13.48 2.06 -11.66
N TYR A 145 12.52 1.18 -11.35
CA TYR A 145 11.17 1.26 -11.91
C TYR A 145 10.36 2.42 -11.34
N PHE A 146 10.46 2.68 -10.04
CA PHE A 146 9.69 3.71 -9.35
C PHE A 146 10.55 4.89 -8.87
N GLY A 147 11.77 5.03 -9.39
CA GLY A 147 12.70 6.10 -9.04
C GLY A 147 12.42 7.44 -9.71
N THR A 148 11.53 7.47 -10.71
CA THR A 148 11.19 8.69 -11.44
C THR A 148 10.43 9.69 -10.58
N PRO A 149 10.49 10.99 -10.95
CA PRO A 149 9.83 12.08 -10.22
C PRO A 149 8.31 11.89 -10.10
N VAL A 150 7.74 12.50 -9.08
CA VAL A 150 6.29 12.50 -8.75
C VAL A 150 5.39 12.99 -9.90
N ALA A 151 5.95 13.71 -10.88
CA ALA A 151 5.21 14.13 -12.08
C ALA A 151 4.56 12.97 -12.85
N THR A 152 4.99 11.74 -12.61
CA THR A 152 4.43 10.51 -13.21
C THR A 152 3.30 9.89 -12.39
N TRP A 153 3.01 10.39 -11.20
CA TRP A 153 1.87 9.95 -10.41
C TRP A 153 0.55 10.34 -11.06
N GLN A 154 -0.34 9.36 -11.19
CA GLN A 154 -1.70 9.57 -11.69
C GLN A 154 -2.68 9.44 -10.52
N LYS A 155 -3.51 10.46 -10.32
CA LYS A 155 -4.64 10.37 -9.39
C LYS A 155 -5.74 9.56 -10.05
N ILE A 156 -6.19 8.52 -9.36
CA ILE A 156 -7.25 7.62 -9.82
C ILE A 156 -8.30 7.41 -8.73
N ASN A 157 -9.41 6.80 -9.09
CA ASN A 157 -10.36 6.22 -8.16
C ASN A 157 -10.18 4.70 -8.16
N TYR A 158 -9.81 4.14 -7.02
CA TYR A 158 -9.67 2.71 -6.83
C TYR A 158 -10.96 2.15 -6.24
N THR A 159 -11.49 1.09 -6.82
CA THR A 159 -12.68 0.39 -6.31
C THR A 159 -12.24 -0.91 -5.64
N ASP A 160 -12.52 -1.03 -4.35
CA ASP A 160 -12.19 -2.23 -3.58
C ASP A 160 -13.18 -3.40 -3.86
N PRO A 161 -12.90 -4.62 -3.36
CA PRO A 161 -13.80 -5.76 -3.53
C PRO A 161 -15.20 -5.54 -2.95
N GLU A 162 -15.35 -4.70 -1.92
CA GLU A 162 -16.64 -4.30 -1.34
C GLU A 162 -17.35 -3.18 -2.12
N LYS A 163 -16.83 -2.82 -3.30
CA LYS A 163 -17.35 -1.74 -4.18
C LYS A 163 -17.28 -0.34 -3.60
N ARG A 164 -16.43 -0.09 -2.60
CA ARG A 164 -16.16 1.25 -2.10
C ARG A 164 -15.14 1.93 -2.99
N VAL A 165 -15.34 3.22 -3.24
CA VAL A 165 -14.45 4.02 -4.08
C VAL A 165 -13.48 4.80 -3.18
N HIS A 166 -12.21 4.58 -3.39
CA HIS A 166 -11.11 5.21 -2.67
C HIS A 166 -10.37 6.18 -3.59
N PRO A 167 -10.01 7.37 -3.14
CA PRO A 167 -9.00 8.17 -3.82
C PRO A 167 -7.66 7.43 -3.74
N ALA A 168 -6.95 7.38 -4.85
CA ALA A 168 -5.66 6.67 -4.91
C ALA A 168 -4.69 7.38 -5.83
N TYR A 169 -3.40 7.13 -5.61
CA TYR A 169 -2.34 7.44 -6.55
C TYR A 169 -1.80 6.16 -7.17
N PHE A 170 -1.58 6.23 -8.46
CA PHE A 170 -1.11 5.12 -9.28
C PHE A 170 0.18 5.51 -10.00
N TYR A 171 1.09 4.57 -10.06
CA TYR A 171 2.32 4.65 -10.82
C TYR A 171 2.54 3.34 -11.58
N ASN A 172 2.77 3.43 -12.88
CA ASN A 172 3.21 2.31 -13.69
C ASN A 172 4.56 2.64 -14.34
N PHE A 173 5.35 1.62 -14.55
CA PHE A 173 6.56 1.68 -15.33
C PHE A 173 6.33 0.95 -16.66
N THR A 174 6.56 1.64 -17.75
CA THR A 174 6.53 1.07 -19.10
C THR A 174 7.92 1.07 -19.67
N GLY A 175 8.59 -0.07 -19.65
CA GLY A 175 9.95 -0.21 -20.14
C GLY A 175 10.21 -1.60 -20.69
N PRO A 176 11.39 -1.85 -21.29
CA PRO A 176 11.75 -3.13 -21.87
C PRO A 176 12.15 -4.15 -20.80
N ILE A 177 11.22 -4.50 -19.91
CA ILE A 177 11.40 -5.48 -18.85
C ILE A 177 10.41 -6.64 -19.01
N PRO A 178 10.72 -7.83 -18.48
CA PRO A 178 9.90 -9.03 -18.69
C PRO A 178 8.61 -9.07 -17.85
N PHE A 179 8.24 -7.98 -17.20
CA PHE A 179 7.03 -7.86 -16.37
C PHE A 179 6.59 -6.40 -16.29
N ASP A 180 5.32 -6.18 -15.91
CA ASP A 180 4.71 -4.86 -15.75
C ASP A 180 4.64 -4.48 -14.27
N PRO A 181 5.54 -3.62 -13.75
CA PRO A 181 5.47 -3.17 -12.37
C PRO A 181 4.42 -2.07 -12.20
N LEU A 182 3.55 -2.28 -11.22
CA LEU A 182 2.47 -1.36 -10.85
C LEU A 182 2.59 -1.01 -9.37
N CYS A 183 2.33 0.25 -9.02
CA CYS A 183 2.33 0.67 -7.63
C CYS A 183 1.11 1.55 -7.33
N TYR A 184 0.34 1.19 -6.29
CA TYR A 184 -0.86 1.89 -5.86
C TYR A 184 -0.72 2.35 -4.42
N PHE A 185 -1.13 3.60 -4.15
CA PHE A 185 -1.34 4.13 -2.81
C PHE A 185 -2.83 4.43 -2.65
N ILE A 186 -3.53 3.58 -1.92
CA ILE A 186 -4.98 3.60 -1.74
C ILE A 186 -5.27 4.30 -0.43
N LEU A 187 -6.03 5.38 -0.46
CA LEU A 187 -6.32 6.23 0.69
C LEU A 187 -7.70 5.88 1.29
N PRO A 188 -7.98 6.29 2.54
CA PRO A 188 -9.30 6.15 3.11
C PRO A 188 -10.40 6.78 2.23
N THR A 189 -11.59 6.19 2.22
CA THR A 189 -12.74 6.73 1.46
C THR A 189 -13.13 8.14 1.89
N THR A 190 -12.84 8.49 3.15
CA THR A 190 -13.09 9.80 3.75
C THR A 190 -12.00 10.83 3.47
N ALA A 191 -10.92 10.45 2.77
CA ALA A 191 -9.82 11.34 2.47
C ALA A 191 -10.24 12.47 1.52
N THR A 192 -9.97 13.70 1.92
CA THR A 192 -10.23 14.93 1.17
C THR A 192 -8.92 15.69 0.96
N ASN A 193 -8.91 16.71 0.11
CA ASN A 193 -7.74 17.57 -0.17
C ASN A 193 -6.45 16.78 -0.50
N VAL A 194 -6.63 15.69 -1.25
CA VAL A 194 -5.55 14.74 -1.56
C VAL A 194 -4.56 15.35 -2.55
N ARG A 195 -3.29 15.36 -2.19
CA ARG A 195 -2.17 15.89 -3.00
C ARG A 195 -0.96 14.96 -2.91
N ALA A 196 -0.20 14.86 -3.98
CA ALA A 196 1.13 14.25 -3.99
C ALA A 196 2.16 15.31 -4.34
N ILE A 197 3.14 15.50 -3.48
CA ILE A 197 4.25 16.44 -3.67
C ILE A 197 5.53 15.67 -3.39
N GLU A 198 6.39 15.58 -4.40
CA GLU A 198 7.60 14.75 -4.34
C GLU A 198 7.28 13.32 -3.91
N ASP A 199 7.88 12.84 -2.83
CA ASP A 199 7.69 11.51 -2.29
C ASP A 199 6.71 11.47 -1.10
N THR A 200 5.81 12.44 -1.03
CA THR A 200 4.83 12.54 0.06
C THR A 200 3.43 12.71 -0.50
N ILE A 201 2.52 11.84 -0.07
CA ILE A 201 1.08 12.02 -0.26
C ILE A 201 0.52 12.67 0.99
N THR A 202 -0.23 13.76 0.80
CA THR A 202 -0.96 14.43 1.88
C THR A 202 -2.45 14.35 1.63
N PHE A 203 -3.22 14.14 2.69
CA PHE A 203 -4.67 14.15 2.62
C PHE A 203 -5.26 14.57 3.97
N GLU A 204 -6.50 14.97 3.96
CA GLU A 204 -7.22 15.43 5.15
C GLU A 204 -8.38 14.49 5.48
N ILE A 205 -8.56 14.22 6.77
CA ILE A 205 -9.74 13.52 7.29
C ILE A 205 -10.38 14.43 8.34
N PRO A 206 -11.69 14.67 8.27
CA PRO A 206 -12.42 15.36 9.33
C PRO A 206 -12.27 14.60 10.66
N VAL A 207 -12.00 15.32 11.74
CA VAL A 207 -11.95 14.72 13.09
C VAL A 207 -13.37 14.39 13.50
N SER A 208 -13.63 13.17 13.94
CA SER A 208 -14.92 12.79 14.49
C SER A 208 -15.19 13.56 15.77
N LEU A 209 -16.47 13.78 16.09
CA LEU A 209 -16.87 14.48 17.30
C LEU A 209 -16.38 13.71 18.55
N GLU A 210 -16.36 12.40 18.46
CA GLU A 210 -15.85 11.49 19.50
C GLU A 210 -14.34 11.68 19.72
N ASP A 211 -13.55 11.71 18.65
CA ASP A 211 -12.11 11.97 18.72
C ASP A 211 -11.80 13.37 19.23
N ALA A 212 -12.60 14.38 18.84
CA ALA A 212 -12.44 15.74 19.32
C ALA A 212 -12.72 15.85 20.84
N LEU A 213 -13.72 15.12 21.32
CA LEU A 213 -14.05 15.03 22.75
C LEU A 213 -12.96 14.33 23.55
N LEU A 214 -12.49 13.16 23.08
CA LEU A 214 -11.47 12.36 23.77
C LEU A 214 -10.10 13.06 23.83
N ASN A 215 -9.77 13.87 22.83
CA ASN A 215 -8.48 14.56 22.76
C ASN A 215 -8.50 15.99 23.32
N SER A 216 -9.66 16.48 23.78
CA SER A 216 -9.78 17.81 24.39
C SER A 216 -9.85 17.71 25.92
N PRO A 217 -8.75 18.00 26.65
CA PRO A 217 -8.76 17.96 28.11
C PRO A 217 -9.79 18.92 28.72
N PHE A 218 -10.10 20.00 28.04
CA PHE A 218 -11.12 20.97 28.48
C PHE A 218 -12.55 20.43 28.38
N LEU A 219 -12.85 19.64 27.33
CA LEU A 219 -14.15 19.01 27.18
C LEU A 219 -14.36 17.88 28.19
N ILE A 220 -13.30 17.08 28.45
CA ILE A 220 -13.33 16.05 29.52
C ILE A 220 -13.55 16.70 30.88
N LEU A 221 -12.82 17.77 31.17
CA LEU A 221 -12.98 18.51 32.44
C LEU A 221 -14.37 19.11 32.55
N GLY A 222 -14.89 19.71 31.48
CA GLY A 222 -16.26 20.25 31.42
C GLY A 222 -17.32 19.16 31.65
N ALA A 223 -17.20 18.01 31.04
CA ALA A 223 -18.10 16.89 31.25
C ALA A 223 -18.07 16.39 32.71
N LEU A 224 -16.88 16.29 33.31
CA LEU A 224 -16.72 15.94 34.73
C LEU A 224 -17.38 16.96 35.67
N ILE A 225 -17.26 18.25 35.38
CA ILE A 225 -17.93 19.32 36.15
C ILE A 225 -19.44 19.16 36.08
N VAL A 226 -20.00 18.98 34.86
CA VAL A 226 -21.43 18.80 34.65
C VAL A 226 -21.95 17.57 35.40
N VAL A 227 -21.27 16.44 35.32
CA VAL A 227 -21.63 15.21 36.05
C VAL A 227 -21.62 15.44 37.56
N ASN A 228 -20.60 16.14 38.09
CA ASN A 228 -20.54 16.44 39.54
C ASN A 228 -21.64 17.38 39.98
N ILE A 229 -21.97 18.41 39.20
CA ILE A 229 -23.09 19.31 39.49
C ILE A 229 -24.42 18.54 39.48
N ALA A 230 -24.65 17.71 38.45
CA ALA A 230 -25.86 16.89 38.37
C ALA A 230 -25.99 15.91 39.55
N ALA A 231 -24.89 15.28 39.95
CA ALA A 231 -24.88 14.41 41.13
C ALA A 231 -25.18 15.16 42.43
N PHE A 232 -24.61 16.36 42.57
CA PHE A 232 -24.88 17.24 43.74
C PHE A 232 -26.34 17.65 43.81
N VAL A 233 -26.91 18.13 42.71
CA VAL A 233 -28.34 18.54 42.62
C VAL A 233 -29.24 17.33 42.92
N TYR A 234 -28.96 16.17 42.33
CA TYR A 234 -29.71 14.93 42.58
C TYR A 234 -29.73 14.52 44.06
N ARG A 235 -28.56 14.60 44.73
CA ARG A 235 -28.49 14.35 46.17
C ARG A 235 -29.28 15.34 47.05
N ARG A 236 -29.40 16.58 46.58
CA ARG A 236 -30.10 17.64 47.31
C ARG A 236 -31.62 17.59 47.15
N VAL A 237 -32.08 17.08 46.01
CA VAL A 237 -33.54 16.93 45.73
C VAL A 237 -34.14 15.67 46.40
N ARG A 238 -33.28 14.70 46.73
CA ARG A 238 -33.69 13.44 47.34
C ARG A 238 -33.68 13.45 48.89
N LYS A 239 -33.26 14.56 49.51
CA LYS A 239 -33.40 14.84 50.92
C LYS A 239 -34.61 15.75 51.15
#